data_7b50bd3b0180eb6dbb6e12455d880e8c
#
_entry.id   7b50bd3b0180eb6dbb6e12455d880e8c
#
_cell.length_a   1.000
_cell.length_b   1.000
_cell.length_c   1.000
_cell.angle_alpha   90.00
_cell.angle_beta   90.00
_cell.angle_gamma   90.00
#
_symmetry.space_group_name_H-M   'P 1'
#
loop_
_entity.id
_entity.type
_entity.pdbx_description
1 polymer ?
#
loop_
_entity_poly.entity_id
_entity_poly.type
_entity_poly.pdbx_seq_one_letter_code
_entity_poly.pdbx_strand_id
1 'polypeptide(L)'
;MEIGITYNSFARKKMLPEERELKATSLAIGKHLRKLGHHVHYFDMDNPDDIKALCQAKIEVAFDTCERIHDDPRGEAYTAALLEFLDIPHTRTSSFQIALGVNKVRAKLLLAYNHILIPRFQVFQNEEEELHPDLPFPLFVKGVACENSIGIDELSLVTNPQELKAQVHKINTLYNQPALVEEFIPGREFSVAILPGKTNAILPIMEIEFDDLPPHKRFLDYNAKWITHSDQYKRTVPIYPVNLTIEEQKTISETALKCFNIFGLHSYARVDMRYNDHTPYVLEINQNPSINETGSGYVHSCENHGLNYTEMIEALLENAAQRHQ
;
A
#
# COMPACT_ATOMS: atom_id res chain seq x y z
N MET A 1 -5.10 -27.47 -6.60
CA MET A 1 -3.82 -26.91 -7.09
C MET A 1 -2.76 -27.01 -5.99
N GLU A 2 -1.49 -27.10 -6.40
CA GLU A 2 -0.32 -26.95 -5.53
C GLU A 2 -0.01 -25.45 -5.44
N ILE A 3 -0.25 -24.83 -4.29
CA ILE A 3 -0.12 -23.39 -4.11
C ILE A 3 1.06 -23.07 -3.19
N GLY A 4 1.95 -22.21 -3.64
CA GLY A 4 3.00 -21.63 -2.83
C GLY A 4 2.55 -20.33 -2.16
N ILE A 5 2.78 -20.17 -0.84
CA ILE A 5 2.68 -18.88 -0.18
C ILE A 5 4.10 -18.38 0.08
N THR A 6 4.49 -17.33 -0.58
CA THR A 6 5.75 -16.62 -0.29
C THR A 6 5.48 -15.55 0.77
N TYR A 7 6.26 -15.53 1.82
CA TYR A 7 6.06 -14.64 2.97
C TYR A 7 7.36 -14.26 3.64
N ASN A 8 7.31 -13.33 4.60
CA ASN A 8 8.43 -12.97 5.46
C ASN A 8 8.22 -13.50 6.89
N SER A 9 9.22 -14.16 7.46
CA SER A 9 9.19 -14.56 8.87
C SER A 9 9.69 -13.47 9.82
N PHE A 10 10.45 -12.50 9.30
CA PHE A 10 11.09 -11.44 10.08
C PHE A 10 11.83 -12.03 11.30
N ALA A 11 12.94 -12.72 11.08
CA ALA A 11 13.71 -13.46 12.10
C ALA A 11 14.32 -12.53 13.19
N ARG A 12 13.48 -11.75 13.89
CA ARG A 12 13.83 -10.84 14.97
C ARG A 12 13.34 -11.35 16.31
N LYS A 13 14.06 -11.02 17.38
CA LYS A 13 13.63 -11.32 18.75
C LYS A 13 12.28 -10.69 19.13
N LYS A 14 11.95 -9.53 18.55
CA LYS A 14 10.69 -8.81 18.78
C LYS A 14 10.19 -8.26 17.44
N MET A 15 9.14 -8.88 16.93
CA MET A 15 8.47 -8.42 15.70
C MET A 15 7.70 -7.13 15.97
N LEU A 16 7.75 -6.23 14.99
CA LEU A 16 6.93 -5.01 14.96
C LEU A 16 5.45 -5.35 14.72
N PRO A 17 4.50 -4.45 15.04
CA PRO A 17 3.07 -4.71 14.83
C PRO A 17 2.74 -5.13 13.39
N GLU A 18 3.24 -4.38 12.39
CA GLU A 18 3.05 -4.65 10.96
C GLU A 18 3.64 -6.00 10.53
N GLU A 19 4.78 -6.41 11.08
CA GLU A 19 5.41 -7.72 10.80
C GLU A 19 4.56 -8.89 11.30
N ARG A 20 3.97 -8.72 12.51
CA ARG A 20 3.04 -9.73 13.06
C ARG A 20 1.78 -9.85 12.21
N GLU A 21 1.26 -8.72 11.71
CA GLU A 21 0.10 -8.71 10.85
C GLU A 21 0.37 -9.46 9.54
N LEU A 22 1.49 -9.18 8.87
CA LEU A 22 1.88 -9.85 7.62
C LEU A 22 1.96 -11.37 7.78
N LYS A 23 2.62 -11.83 8.85
CA LYS A 23 2.69 -13.26 9.14
C LYS A 23 1.31 -13.88 9.41
N ALA A 24 0.48 -13.18 10.18
CA ALA A 24 -0.88 -13.65 10.46
C ALA A 24 -1.72 -13.71 9.18
N THR A 25 -1.59 -12.72 8.30
CA THR A 25 -2.25 -12.66 6.99
C THR A 25 -1.87 -13.87 6.12
N SER A 26 -0.58 -14.17 6.00
CA SER A 26 -0.09 -15.33 5.23
C SER A 26 -0.68 -16.64 5.74
N LEU A 27 -0.75 -16.81 7.06
CA LEU A 27 -1.36 -18.00 7.68
C LEU A 27 -2.87 -18.07 7.46
N ALA A 28 -3.58 -16.94 7.55
CA ALA A 28 -5.02 -16.86 7.28
C ALA A 28 -5.33 -17.23 5.81
N ILE A 29 -4.59 -16.66 4.85
CA ILE A 29 -4.71 -17.01 3.44
C ILE A 29 -4.57 -18.52 3.23
N GLY A 30 -3.52 -19.12 3.77
CA GLY A 30 -3.30 -20.55 3.61
C GLY A 30 -4.39 -21.43 4.26
N LYS A 31 -4.99 -20.94 5.36
CA LYS A 31 -6.17 -21.60 5.96
C LYS A 31 -7.37 -21.58 5.01
N HIS A 32 -7.64 -20.45 4.35
CA HIS A 32 -8.75 -20.32 3.42
C HIS A 32 -8.51 -21.11 2.12
N LEU A 33 -7.30 -21.09 1.58
CA LEU A 33 -6.93 -21.89 0.42
C LEU A 33 -7.09 -23.40 0.67
N ARG A 34 -6.74 -23.89 1.88
CA ARG A 34 -6.98 -25.29 2.25
C ARG A 34 -8.47 -25.62 2.37
N LYS A 35 -9.32 -24.70 2.85
CA LYS A 35 -10.78 -24.87 2.86
C LYS A 35 -11.35 -25.01 1.45
N LEU A 36 -10.74 -24.36 0.47
CA LEU A 36 -11.07 -24.46 -0.96
C LEU A 36 -10.53 -25.76 -1.61
N GLY A 37 -9.85 -26.63 -0.85
CA GLY A 37 -9.34 -27.91 -1.34
C GLY A 37 -7.97 -27.83 -2.01
N HIS A 38 -7.21 -26.74 -1.82
CA HIS A 38 -5.86 -26.62 -2.35
C HIS A 38 -4.81 -27.20 -1.40
N HIS A 39 -3.69 -27.66 -1.97
CA HIS A 39 -2.49 -28.02 -1.22
C HIS A 39 -1.61 -26.78 -1.08
N VAL A 40 -1.23 -26.42 0.15
CA VAL A 40 -0.56 -25.16 0.45
C VAL A 40 0.82 -25.41 1.06
N HIS A 41 1.83 -24.85 0.40
CA HIS A 41 3.23 -24.84 0.81
C HIS A 41 3.63 -23.41 1.21
N TYR A 42 4.49 -23.28 2.22
CA TYR A 42 4.98 -21.96 2.66
C TYR A 42 6.46 -21.85 2.38
N PHE A 43 6.87 -20.67 1.87
CA PHE A 43 8.25 -20.36 1.56
C PHE A 43 8.62 -19.01 2.20
N ASP A 44 9.49 -19.06 3.18
CA ASP A 44 10.00 -17.87 3.85
C ASP A 44 11.09 -17.21 2.99
N MET A 45 10.81 -16.02 2.49
CA MET A 45 11.72 -15.30 1.60
C MET A 45 12.90 -14.66 2.34
N ASP A 46 12.92 -14.70 3.68
CA ASP A 46 14.09 -14.38 4.50
C ASP A 46 15.02 -15.58 4.73
N ASN A 47 14.58 -16.80 4.32
CA ASN A 47 15.34 -18.04 4.50
C ASN A 47 15.88 -18.57 3.16
N PRO A 48 17.21 -18.60 2.94
CA PRO A 48 17.82 -19.11 1.71
C PRO A 48 17.44 -20.57 1.36
N ASP A 49 17.22 -21.42 2.38
CA ASP A 49 16.83 -22.81 2.14
C ASP A 49 15.39 -22.92 1.61
N ASP A 50 14.48 -22.07 2.07
CA ASP A 50 13.11 -22.01 1.56
C ASP A 50 13.07 -21.45 0.12
N ILE A 51 13.90 -20.44 -0.19
CA ILE A 51 14.07 -19.93 -1.55
C ILE A 51 14.56 -21.06 -2.48
N LYS A 52 15.54 -21.83 -2.05
CA LYS A 52 16.04 -22.99 -2.79
C LYS A 52 14.96 -24.07 -2.95
N ALA A 53 14.18 -24.31 -1.91
CA ALA A 53 13.05 -25.26 -1.97
C ALA A 53 11.96 -24.80 -2.95
N LEU A 54 11.63 -23.49 -2.98
CA LEU A 54 10.72 -22.88 -3.95
C LEU A 54 11.18 -23.13 -5.40
N CYS A 55 12.49 -22.94 -5.68
CA CYS A 55 13.05 -23.18 -7.01
C CYS A 55 12.93 -24.65 -7.47
N GLN A 56 12.73 -25.59 -6.57
CA GLN A 56 12.62 -27.04 -6.85
C GLN A 56 11.16 -27.55 -6.74
N ALA A 57 10.28 -26.75 -6.18
CA ALA A 57 8.90 -27.13 -5.95
C ALA A 57 8.07 -27.08 -7.25
N LYS A 58 7.08 -27.94 -7.34
CA LYS A 58 6.09 -27.92 -8.44
C LYS A 58 4.88 -27.10 -8.00
N ILE A 59 5.03 -25.80 -7.99
CA ILE A 59 3.97 -24.84 -7.63
C ILE A 59 3.23 -24.44 -8.90
N GLU A 60 1.90 -24.54 -8.89
CA GLU A 60 1.05 -24.12 -10.00
C GLU A 60 0.72 -22.62 -9.95
N VAL A 61 0.55 -22.05 -8.74
CA VAL A 61 0.31 -20.62 -8.51
C VAL A 61 0.93 -20.21 -7.17
N ALA A 62 1.55 -19.05 -7.12
CA ALA A 62 2.04 -18.46 -5.87
C ALA A 62 1.08 -17.37 -5.35
N PHE A 63 0.68 -17.47 -4.10
CA PHE A 63 0.07 -16.37 -3.37
C PHE A 63 1.20 -15.59 -2.68
N ASP A 64 1.61 -14.47 -3.27
CA ASP A 64 2.75 -13.71 -2.78
C ASP A 64 2.31 -12.65 -1.76
N THR A 65 2.79 -12.78 -0.52
CA THR A 65 2.54 -11.84 0.58
C THR A 65 3.83 -11.20 1.09
N CYS A 66 4.94 -11.38 0.36
CA CYS A 66 6.23 -10.83 0.75
C CYS A 66 6.26 -9.30 0.52
N GLU A 67 6.62 -8.52 1.54
CA GLU A 67 6.69 -7.04 1.42
C GLU A 67 8.13 -6.51 1.35
N ARG A 68 9.11 -7.26 1.90
CA ARG A 68 10.51 -6.83 1.95
C ARG A 68 11.43 -8.03 2.16
N ILE A 69 12.69 -7.88 1.79
CA ILE A 69 13.74 -8.87 2.08
C ILE A 69 14.87 -8.13 2.81
N HIS A 70 15.31 -8.66 3.96
CA HIS A 70 16.34 -8.03 4.79
C HIS A 70 16.06 -6.55 5.11
N ASP A 71 14.82 -6.22 5.43
CA ASP A 71 14.34 -4.86 5.70
C ASP A 71 14.41 -3.89 4.50
N ASP A 72 14.72 -4.37 3.31
CA ASP A 72 14.73 -3.58 2.10
C ASP A 72 13.33 -3.66 1.43
N PRO A 73 12.61 -2.53 1.30
CA PRO A 73 11.31 -2.50 0.61
C PRO A 73 11.37 -2.96 -0.85
N ARG A 74 12.56 -2.87 -1.50
CA ARG A 74 12.77 -3.39 -2.86
C ARG A 74 12.66 -4.91 -2.92
N GLY A 75 12.76 -5.60 -1.78
CA GLY A 75 12.58 -7.04 -1.64
C GLY A 75 11.23 -7.55 -2.12
N GLU A 76 10.21 -6.71 -2.05
CA GLU A 76 8.89 -6.99 -2.62
C GLU A 76 8.96 -7.28 -4.13
N ALA A 77 9.70 -6.47 -4.88
CA ALA A 77 9.92 -6.69 -6.32
C ALA A 77 10.82 -7.90 -6.60
N TYR A 78 11.75 -8.25 -5.70
CA TYR A 78 12.65 -9.38 -5.91
C TYR A 78 11.91 -10.71 -5.81
N THR A 79 10.94 -10.85 -4.90
CA THR A 79 10.11 -12.05 -4.81
C THR A 79 9.28 -12.23 -6.09
N ALA A 80 8.62 -11.18 -6.56
CA ALA A 80 7.87 -11.23 -7.80
C ALA A 80 8.77 -11.58 -9.01
N ALA A 81 9.97 -10.98 -9.10
CA ALA A 81 10.93 -11.28 -10.17
C ALA A 81 11.43 -12.74 -10.13
N LEU A 82 11.61 -13.31 -8.94
CA LEU A 82 11.96 -14.72 -8.79
C LEU A 82 10.82 -15.63 -9.28
N LEU A 83 9.58 -15.33 -8.93
CA LEU A 83 8.41 -16.08 -9.38
C LEU A 83 8.25 -16.00 -10.90
N GLU A 84 8.41 -14.80 -11.48
CA GLU A 84 8.43 -14.57 -12.93
C GLU A 84 9.56 -15.38 -13.62
N PHE A 85 10.77 -15.38 -13.06
CA PHE A 85 11.90 -16.14 -13.60
C PHE A 85 11.66 -17.66 -13.57
N LEU A 86 10.92 -18.13 -12.56
CA LEU A 86 10.55 -19.55 -12.42
C LEU A 86 9.31 -19.93 -13.23
N ASP A 87 8.72 -19.00 -13.96
CA ASP A 87 7.46 -19.18 -14.72
C ASP A 87 6.29 -19.62 -13.81
N ILE A 88 6.27 -19.11 -12.58
CA ILE A 88 5.21 -19.38 -11.60
C ILE A 88 4.22 -18.22 -11.61
N PRO A 89 2.94 -18.44 -12.02
CA PRO A 89 1.87 -17.44 -11.87
C PRO A 89 1.76 -16.98 -10.42
N HIS A 90 1.58 -15.68 -10.20
CA HIS A 90 1.48 -15.15 -8.84
C HIS A 90 0.42 -14.06 -8.69
N THR A 91 -0.08 -13.85 -7.46
CA THR A 91 -1.18 -12.94 -7.16
C THR A 91 -0.80 -11.46 -7.22
N ARG A 92 0.48 -11.13 -7.39
CA ARG A 92 0.97 -9.75 -7.46
C ARG A 92 0.96 -9.22 -8.89
N THR A 93 1.10 -7.91 -9.02
CA THR A 93 1.47 -7.30 -10.28
C THR A 93 2.93 -7.64 -10.64
N SER A 94 3.43 -7.26 -11.83
CA SER A 94 4.80 -7.63 -12.20
C SER A 94 5.85 -6.94 -11.33
N SER A 95 7.02 -7.58 -11.24
CA SER A 95 8.17 -7.06 -10.51
C SER A 95 8.56 -5.64 -10.92
N PHE A 96 8.40 -5.31 -12.21
CA PHE A 96 8.66 -3.97 -12.74
C PHE A 96 7.68 -2.94 -12.16
N GLN A 97 6.38 -3.23 -12.16
CA GLN A 97 5.38 -2.32 -11.59
C GLN A 97 5.56 -2.16 -10.08
N ILE A 98 5.90 -3.25 -9.37
CA ILE A 98 6.19 -3.19 -7.93
C ILE A 98 7.38 -2.25 -7.67
N ALA A 99 8.50 -2.45 -8.36
CA ALA A 99 9.68 -1.62 -8.21
C ALA A 99 9.42 -0.13 -8.52
N LEU A 100 8.50 0.14 -9.45
CA LEU A 100 8.07 1.50 -9.78
C LEU A 100 7.26 2.12 -8.63
N GLY A 101 6.31 1.37 -8.06
CA GLY A 101 5.39 1.88 -7.04
C GLY A 101 6.01 2.04 -5.66
N VAL A 102 6.94 1.17 -5.27
CA VAL A 102 7.69 1.29 -4.01
C VAL A 102 8.41 2.65 -3.90
N ASN A 103 8.85 3.21 -5.02
CA ASN A 103 9.46 4.54 -5.04
C ASN A 103 8.41 5.62 -5.28
N LYS A 104 7.94 6.28 -4.21
CA LYS A 104 6.88 7.30 -4.25
C LYS A 104 7.18 8.45 -5.23
N VAL A 105 8.45 8.82 -5.40
CA VAL A 105 8.85 9.90 -6.32
C VAL A 105 8.63 9.47 -7.77
N ARG A 106 9.07 8.27 -8.13
CA ARG A 106 8.88 7.73 -9.50
C ARG A 106 7.41 7.52 -9.81
N ALA A 107 6.66 6.99 -8.85
CA ALA A 107 5.21 6.86 -8.94
C ALA A 107 4.53 8.20 -9.22
N LYS A 108 4.87 9.24 -8.44
CA LYS A 108 4.33 10.60 -8.62
C LYS A 108 4.71 11.22 -9.96
N LEU A 109 5.95 11.07 -10.40
CA LEU A 109 6.38 11.59 -11.71
C LEU A 109 5.60 10.93 -12.86
N LEU A 110 5.34 9.62 -12.79
CA LEU A 110 4.54 8.92 -13.77
C LEU A 110 3.09 9.41 -13.78
N LEU A 111 2.48 9.60 -12.61
CA LEU A 111 1.12 10.13 -12.47
C LEU A 111 1.03 11.57 -13.01
N ALA A 112 1.96 12.44 -12.63
CA ALA A 112 2.01 13.83 -13.10
C ALA A 112 2.18 13.94 -14.61
N TYR A 113 3.05 13.11 -15.21
CA TYR A 113 3.22 13.05 -16.66
C TYR A 113 1.92 12.68 -17.40
N ASN A 114 1.07 11.88 -16.76
CA ASN A 114 -0.25 11.49 -17.28
C ASN A 114 -1.39 12.42 -16.80
N HIS A 115 -1.06 13.62 -16.35
CA HIS A 115 -2.03 14.63 -15.92
C HIS A 115 -2.94 14.22 -14.76
N ILE A 116 -2.50 13.29 -13.91
CA ILE A 116 -3.14 13.00 -12.64
C ILE A 116 -2.68 14.04 -11.63
N LEU A 117 -3.62 14.65 -10.93
CA LEU A 117 -3.30 15.62 -9.90
C LEU A 117 -2.71 14.92 -8.68
N ILE A 118 -1.57 15.40 -8.27
CA ILE A 118 -0.82 14.97 -7.09
C ILE A 118 -0.43 16.19 -6.27
N PRO A 119 -0.15 16.08 -4.98
CA PRO A 119 0.49 17.16 -4.23
C PRO A 119 1.82 17.58 -4.87
N ARG A 120 2.07 18.88 -4.98
CA ARG A 120 3.40 19.38 -5.40
C ARG A 120 4.43 18.88 -4.40
N PHE A 121 5.63 18.58 -4.85
CA PHE A 121 6.64 18.01 -3.97
C PHE A 121 8.06 18.40 -4.35
N GLN A 122 8.96 18.24 -3.38
CA GLN A 122 10.40 18.27 -3.53
C GLN A 122 11.02 17.11 -2.77
N VAL A 123 12.13 16.59 -3.29
CA VAL A 123 12.92 15.53 -2.63
C VAL A 123 14.13 16.17 -1.99
N PHE A 124 14.36 15.90 -0.71
CA PHE A 124 15.49 16.36 0.07
C PHE A 124 16.47 15.22 0.33
N GLN A 125 17.70 15.34 -0.15
CA GLN A 125 18.76 14.38 0.15
C GLN A 125 19.35 14.63 1.55
N ASN A 126 19.28 15.88 2.02
CA ASN A 126 19.70 16.29 3.36
C ASN A 126 18.96 17.57 3.78
N GLU A 127 19.02 17.90 5.06
CA GLU A 127 18.34 19.03 5.68
C GLU A 127 18.90 20.42 5.33
N GLU A 128 20.04 20.49 4.64
CA GLU A 128 20.64 21.77 4.24
C GLU A 128 20.13 22.27 2.87
N GLU A 129 19.37 21.43 2.15
CA GLU A 129 18.77 21.85 0.88
C GLU A 129 17.70 22.93 1.09
N GLU A 130 17.66 23.90 0.17
CA GLU A 130 16.68 24.96 0.22
C GLU A 130 15.33 24.51 -0.33
N LEU A 131 14.26 24.92 0.35
CA LEU A 131 12.89 24.68 -0.10
C LEU A 131 12.58 25.53 -1.33
N HIS A 132 12.02 24.90 -2.35
CA HIS A 132 11.58 25.60 -3.55
C HIS A 132 10.50 26.65 -3.20
N PRO A 133 10.56 27.88 -3.71
CA PRO A 133 9.64 28.96 -3.34
C PRO A 133 8.17 28.69 -3.69
N ASP A 134 7.90 27.78 -4.64
CA ASP A 134 6.54 27.39 -5.05
C ASP A 134 5.89 26.37 -4.11
N LEU A 135 6.58 25.93 -3.05
CA LEU A 135 6.03 25.01 -2.04
C LEU A 135 5.71 25.79 -0.76
N PRO A 136 4.45 26.25 -0.58
CA PRO A 136 4.04 26.94 0.63
C PRO A 136 3.80 25.97 1.79
N PHE A 137 4.07 26.40 3.01
CA PHE A 137 3.62 25.71 4.20
C PHE A 137 2.08 25.77 4.34
N PRO A 138 1.46 24.76 4.97
CA PRO A 138 2.06 23.57 5.61
C PRO A 138 2.50 22.51 4.60
N LEU A 139 3.58 21.79 4.96
CA LEU A 139 4.14 20.71 4.14
C LEU A 139 4.10 19.39 4.91
N PHE A 140 4.03 18.29 4.17
CA PHE A 140 4.03 16.94 4.74
C PHE A 140 5.32 16.20 4.38
N VAL A 141 6.03 15.69 5.39
CA VAL A 141 7.35 15.06 5.25
C VAL A 141 7.26 13.56 5.50
N LYS A 142 7.71 12.76 4.54
CA LYS A 142 7.75 11.28 4.65
C LYS A 142 8.97 10.71 3.91
N GLY A 143 9.28 9.43 4.14
CA GLY A 143 10.33 8.75 3.38
C GLY A 143 9.90 8.42 1.95
N VAL A 144 10.86 8.41 1.02
CA VAL A 144 10.59 8.11 -0.41
C VAL A 144 10.09 6.67 -0.59
N ALA A 145 10.60 5.71 0.19
CA ALA A 145 10.27 4.29 0.10
C ALA A 145 9.74 3.71 1.43
N CYS A 146 9.30 4.56 2.36
CA CYS A 146 8.62 4.11 3.57
C CYS A 146 7.17 3.72 3.27
N GLU A 147 6.76 2.54 3.69
CA GLU A 147 5.41 2.01 3.57
C GLU A 147 4.75 1.90 4.95
N ASN A 148 3.47 1.52 5.00
CA ASN A 148 2.74 1.27 6.25
C ASN A 148 2.77 2.41 7.27
N SER A 149 2.83 3.68 6.82
CA SER A 149 3.03 4.87 7.65
C SER A 149 4.31 4.87 8.50
N ILE A 150 5.30 4.02 8.17
CA ILE A 150 6.60 4.04 8.84
C ILE A 150 7.25 5.42 8.62
N GLY A 151 7.72 6.03 9.71
CA GLY A 151 8.32 7.36 9.68
C GLY A 151 7.33 8.53 9.72
N ILE A 152 6.03 8.26 9.65
CA ILE A 152 4.97 9.27 9.76
C ILE A 152 4.48 9.34 11.22
N ASP A 153 4.59 10.50 11.82
CA ASP A 153 4.08 10.82 13.15
C ASP A 153 3.45 12.24 13.18
N GLU A 154 3.03 12.69 14.36
CA GLU A 154 2.39 14.00 14.54
C GLU A 154 3.26 15.20 14.10
N LEU A 155 4.58 15.03 13.97
CA LEU A 155 5.52 16.04 13.52
C LEU A 155 5.75 16.00 12.01
N SER A 156 5.15 15.06 11.29
CA SER A 156 5.30 14.94 9.83
C SER A 156 4.64 16.08 9.05
N LEU A 157 3.64 16.76 9.64
CA LEU A 157 3.10 18.00 9.11
C LEU A 157 3.88 19.19 9.69
N VAL A 158 4.60 19.90 8.84
CA VAL A 158 5.50 21.00 9.22
C VAL A 158 4.93 22.34 8.74
N THR A 159 5.12 23.37 9.55
CA THR A 159 4.54 24.72 9.32
C THR A 159 5.58 25.81 9.13
N ASN A 160 6.86 25.50 9.33
CA ASN A 160 7.96 26.44 9.23
C ASN A 160 9.28 25.73 8.83
N PRO A 161 10.31 26.50 8.40
CA PRO A 161 11.58 25.94 7.96
C PRO A 161 12.33 25.12 9.02
N GLN A 162 12.19 25.46 10.29
CA GLN A 162 12.86 24.76 11.40
C GLN A 162 12.30 23.36 11.57
N GLU A 163 10.97 23.22 11.56
CA GLU A 163 10.29 21.93 11.60
C GLU A 163 10.61 21.09 10.37
N LEU A 164 10.65 21.71 9.17
CA LEU A 164 11.03 21.04 7.93
C LEU A 164 12.42 20.41 8.04
N LYS A 165 13.45 21.19 8.43
CA LYS A 165 14.80 20.69 8.62
C LYS A 165 14.87 19.54 9.60
N ALA A 166 14.19 19.64 10.73
CA ALA A 166 14.16 18.59 11.75
C ALA A 166 13.55 17.27 11.20
N GLN A 167 12.44 17.36 10.46
CA GLN A 167 11.80 16.16 9.88
C GLN A 167 12.61 15.57 8.73
N VAL A 168 13.21 16.38 7.85
CA VAL A 168 14.12 15.90 6.81
C VAL A 168 15.30 15.17 7.45
N HIS A 169 15.95 15.77 8.45
CA HIS A 169 17.03 15.14 9.21
C HIS A 169 16.61 13.77 9.80
N LYS A 170 15.43 13.72 10.43
CA LYS A 170 14.87 12.47 10.97
C LYS A 170 14.75 11.38 9.91
N ILE A 171 14.17 11.69 8.74
CA ILE A 171 14.02 10.71 7.66
C ILE A 171 15.37 10.24 7.15
N ASN A 172 16.30 11.17 6.90
CA ASN A 172 17.63 10.83 6.40
C ASN A 172 18.41 9.94 7.37
N THR A 173 18.36 10.24 8.68
CA THR A 173 19.19 9.55 9.68
C THR A 173 18.60 8.26 10.22
N LEU A 174 17.28 8.23 10.51
CA LEU A 174 16.64 7.05 11.10
C LEU A 174 16.23 6.01 10.05
N TYR A 175 15.91 6.45 8.84
CA TYR A 175 15.43 5.56 7.77
C TYR A 175 16.42 5.41 6.62
N ASN A 176 17.56 6.14 6.66
CA ASN A 176 18.63 6.08 5.67
C ASN A 176 18.13 6.23 4.22
N GLN A 177 17.26 7.22 3.99
CA GLN A 177 16.68 7.49 2.69
C GLN A 177 16.37 8.99 2.52
N PRO A 178 16.19 9.47 1.27
CA PRO A 178 15.73 10.84 1.04
C PRO A 178 14.36 11.11 1.63
N ALA A 179 14.11 12.37 1.99
CA ALA A 179 12.79 12.81 2.42
C ALA A 179 11.98 13.33 1.23
N LEU A 180 10.75 12.86 1.11
CA LEU A 180 9.74 13.40 0.21
C LEU A 180 8.94 14.45 0.98
N VAL A 181 9.04 15.70 0.56
CA VAL A 181 8.34 16.85 1.13
C VAL A 181 7.23 17.27 0.18
N GLU A 182 5.98 17.22 0.64
CA GLU A 182 4.80 17.44 -0.18
C GLU A 182 3.96 18.60 0.35
N GLU A 183 3.28 19.30 -0.55
CA GLU A 183 2.18 20.17 -0.20
C GLU A 183 1.11 19.38 0.56
N PHE A 184 0.68 19.90 1.71
CA PHE A 184 -0.42 19.27 2.43
C PHE A 184 -1.76 19.64 1.80
N ILE A 185 -2.47 18.66 1.29
CA ILE A 185 -3.82 18.87 0.74
C ILE A 185 -4.83 18.71 1.87
N PRO A 186 -5.54 19.75 2.28
CA PRO A 186 -6.62 19.65 3.25
C PRO A 186 -7.83 18.90 2.65
N GLY A 187 -8.83 18.58 3.47
CA GLY A 187 -10.07 17.97 3.02
C GLY A 187 -10.23 16.50 3.43
N ARG A 188 -11.09 15.79 2.71
CA ARG A 188 -11.46 14.40 2.97
C ARG A 188 -10.38 13.45 2.45
N GLU A 189 -10.24 12.30 3.06
CA GLU A 189 -9.30 11.26 2.61
C GLU A 189 -10.06 10.01 2.18
N PHE A 190 -9.81 9.57 0.95
CA PHE A 190 -10.47 8.40 0.38
C PHE A 190 -9.45 7.33 0.00
N SER A 191 -9.86 6.08 0.21
CA SER A 191 -9.17 4.91 -0.31
C SER A 191 -10.08 4.17 -1.27
N VAL A 192 -9.60 3.90 -2.47
CA VAL A 192 -10.33 3.21 -3.52
C VAL A 192 -9.65 1.91 -3.84
N ALA A 193 -10.27 0.80 -3.45
CA ALA A 193 -9.79 -0.54 -3.74
C ALA A 193 -10.26 -1.00 -5.13
N ILE A 194 -9.38 -1.71 -5.84
CA ILE A 194 -9.64 -2.25 -7.18
C ILE A 194 -9.44 -3.76 -7.13
N LEU A 195 -10.50 -4.50 -7.44
CA LEU A 195 -10.47 -5.95 -7.57
C LEU A 195 -10.19 -6.31 -9.04
N PRO A 196 -9.12 -7.07 -9.32
CA PRO A 196 -8.80 -7.47 -10.69
C PRO A 196 -9.77 -8.53 -11.21
N GLY A 197 -9.99 -8.54 -12.52
CA GLY A 197 -10.85 -9.51 -13.18
C GLY A 197 -10.88 -9.27 -14.69
N LYS A 198 -11.79 -9.94 -15.41
CA LYS A 198 -12.02 -9.68 -16.86
C LYS A 198 -12.34 -8.20 -17.11
N THR A 199 -13.10 -7.59 -16.21
CA THR A 199 -13.24 -6.15 -16.06
C THR A 199 -12.89 -5.82 -14.62
N ASN A 200 -11.89 -4.94 -14.43
CA ASN A 200 -11.49 -4.53 -13.10
C ASN A 200 -12.66 -3.84 -12.39
N ALA A 201 -13.03 -4.33 -11.21
CA ALA A 201 -14.11 -3.77 -10.42
C ALA A 201 -13.57 -2.70 -9.45
N ILE A 202 -14.14 -1.50 -9.49
CA ILE A 202 -13.96 -0.51 -8.43
C ILE A 202 -14.85 -0.94 -7.27
N LEU A 203 -14.24 -1.21 -6.14
CA LEU A 203 -14.94 -1.57 -4.91
C LEU A 203 -15.53 -0.33 -4.24
N PRO A 204 -16.48 -0.49 -3.30
CA PRO A 204 -17.02 0.62 -2.54
C PRO A 204 -15.92 1.50 -1.95
N ILE A 205 -16.03 2.81 -2.19
CA ILE A 205 -15.06 3.80 -1.73
C ILE A 205 -15.08 3.83 -0.20
N MET A 206 -13.91 3.81 0.40
CA MET A 206 -13.70 4.02 1.82
C MET A 206 -13.31 5.47 2.08
N GLU A 207 -13.92 6.11 3.07
CA GLU A 207 -13.44 7.37 3.63
C GLU A 207 -12.75 7.12 4.95
N ILE A 208 -11.68 7.84 5.20
CA ILE A 208 -11.07 7.92 6.52
C ILE A 208 -11.64 9.14 7.23
N GLU A 209 -12.49 8.92 8.21
CA GLU A 209 -12.99 9.97 9.09
C GLU A 209 -11.99 10.22 10.22
N PHE A 210 -11.72 11.51 10.47
CA PHE A 210 -10.84 11.98 11.53
C PHE A 210 -11.68 12.66 12.60
N ASP A 211 -12.37 11.86 13.43
CA ASP A 211 -13.31 12.32 14.44
C ASP A 211 -12.68 13.31 15.43
N ASP A 212 -13.20 14.54 15.47
CA ASP A 212 -12.76 15.64 16.34
C ASP A 212 -11.24 15.93 16.35
N LEU A 213 -10.48 15.35 15.40
CA LEU A 213 -9.08 15.71 15.26
C LEU A 213 -8.94 17.12 14.65
N PRO A 214 -8.03 17.95 15.19
CA PRO A 214 -7.77 19.25 14.59
C PRO A 214 -7.16 19.09 13.20
N PRO A 215 -7.37 20.05 12.27
CA PRO A 215 -6.97 19.91 10.86
C PRO A 215 -5.52 19.46 10.63
N HIS A 216 -4.59 19.91 11.49
CA HIS A 216 -3.18 19.56 11.42
C HIS A 216 -2.85 18.13 11.91
N LYS A 217 -3.83 17.37 12.40
CA LYS A 217 -3.69 15.95 12.79
C LYS A 217 -4.55 15.01 11.95
N ARG A 218 -5.21 15.51 10.91
CA ARG A 218 -6.08 14.71 10.04
C ARG A 218 -5.29 14.03 8.95
N PHE A 219 -4.51 13.02 9.31
CA PHE A 219 -3.79 12.13 8.40
C PHE A 219 -3.47 10.80 9.09
N LEU A 220 -3.25 9.76 8.29
CA LEU A 220 -2.90 8.43 8.76
C LEU A 220 -1.41 8.36 9.14
N ASP A 221 -1.11 8.52 10.42
CA ASP A 221 0.23 8.28 10.97
C ASP A 221 0.42 6.82 11.41
N TYR A 222 1.61 6.51 11.91
CA TYR A 222 1.92 5.18 12.44
C TYR A 222 1.02 4.80 13.62
N ASN A 223 0.73 5.75 14.50
CA ASN A 223 -0.14 5.52 15.65
C ASN A 223 -1.57 5.21 15.23
N ALA A 224 -2.10 5.91 14.21
CA ALA A 224 -3.44 5.67 13.67
C ALA A 224 -3.61 4.26 13.06
N LYS A 225 -2.53 3.65 12.58
CA LYS A 225 -2.59 2.30 11.99
C LYS A 225 -2.28 1.19 12.99
N TRP A 226 -1.28 1.38 13.86
CA TRP A 226 -0.64 0.27 14.57
C TRP A 226 -0.79 0.30 16.09
N ILE A 227 -1.11 1.46 16.66
CA ILE A 227 -1.15 1.62 18.12
C ILE A 227 -2.61 1.74 18.59
N THR A 228 -3.26 0.60 18.76
CA THR A 228 -4.71 0.48 19.04
C THR A 228 -5.23 1.25 20.25
N HIS A 229 -4.36 1.58 21.20
CA HIS A 229 -4.71 2.38 22.39
C HIS A 229 -4.43 3.87 22.23
N SER A 230 -3.83 4.31 21.12
CA SER A 230 -3.60 5.74 20.84
C SER A 230 -4.90 6.49 20.57
N ASP A 231 -4.89 7.79 20.83
CA ASP A 231 -6.02 8.67 20.48
C ASP A 231 -6.19 8.76 18.95
N GLN A 232 -5.08 8.75 18.21
CA GLN A 232 -5.08 8.74 16.76
C GLN A 232 -5.85 7.52 16.21
N TYR A 233 -5.52 6.31 16.69
CA TYR A 233 -6.20 5.08 16.26
C TYR A 233 -7.71 5.13 16.52
N LYS A 234 -8.12 5.57 17.70
CA LYS A 234 -9.54 5.61 18.12
C LYS A 234 -10.36 6.63 17.34
N ARG A 235 -9.72 7.70 16.86
CA ARG A 235 -10.35 8.83 16.16
C ARG A 235 -10.16 8.79 14.65
N THR A 236 -9.50 7.75 14.13
CA THR A 236 -9.31 7.54 12.71
C THR A 236 -10.14 6.34 12.30
N VAL A 237 -11.31 6.60 11.75
CA VAL A 237 -12.33 5.57 11.52
C VAL A 237 -12.59 5.40 10.02
N PRO A 238 -12.43 4.17 9.47
CA PRO A 238 -12.89 3.88 8.13
C PRO A 238 -14.42 3.83 8.10
N ILE A 239 -15.05 4.58 7.20
CA ILE A 239 -16.50 4.63 7.08
C ILE A 239 -16.99 4.15 5.71
N TYR A 240 -18.14 3.47 5.74
CA TYR A 240 -18.95 3.00 4.61
C TYR A 240 -20.43 3.05 5.00
N PRO A 241 -21.37 3.38 4.11
CA PRO A 241 -21.14 4.04 2.82
C PRO A 241 -20.68 5.48 2.99
N VAL A 242 -19.98 5.98 1.99
CA VAL A 242 -19.51 7.37 1.98
C VAL A 242 -20.58 8.30 1.47
N ASN A 243 -20.74 9.45 2.10
CA ASN A 243 -21.66 10.49 1.60
C ASN A 243 -21.00 11.27 0.45
N LEU A 244 -21.24 10.83 -0.77
CA LEU A 244 -20.76 11.42 -2.02
C LEU A 244 -21.93 11.62 -2.99
N THR A 245 -21.87 12.68 -3.75
CA THR A 245 -22.72 12.83 -4.93
C THR A 245 -22.32 11.82 -6.01
N ILE A 246 -23.19 11.56 -6.97
CA ILE A 246 -22.91 10.66 -8.10
C ILE A 246 -21.68 11.15 -8.89
N GLU A 247 -21.53 12.46 -9.06
CA GLU A 247 -20.41 13.06 -9.79
C GLU A 247 -19.08 12.92 -9.02
N GLU A 248 -19.07 13.15 -7.72
CA GLU A 248 -17.90 12.95 -6.87
C GLU A 248 -17.46 11.48 -6.87
N GLN A 249 -18.41 10.56 -6.67
CA GLN A 249 -18.14 9.12 -6.72
C GLN A 249 -17.54 8.72 -8.07
N LYS A 250 -18.10 9.23 -9.17
CA LYS A 250 -17.59 8.99 -10.51
C LYS A 250 -16.17 9.52 -10.68
N THR A 251 -15.91 10.77 -10.30
CA THR A 251 -14.61 11.42 -10.43
C THR A 251 -13.51 10.68 -9.64
N ILE A 252 -13.81 10.29 -8.41
CA ILE A 252 -12.91 9.53 -7.54
C ILE A 252 -12.61 8.16 -8.15
N SER A 253 -13.65 7.43 -8.58
CA SER A 253 -13.52 6.10 -9.17
C SER A 253 -12.74 6.12 -10.49
N GLU A 254 -13.04 7.06 -11.39
CA GLU A 254 -12.33 7.22 -12.67
C GLU A 254 -10.87 7.58 -12.46
N THR A 255 -10.57 8.43 -11.46
CA THR A 255 -9.18 8.77 -11.11
C THR A 255 -8.42 7.55 -10.63
N ALA A 256 -9.01 6.73 -9.75
CA ALA A 256 -8.40 5.50 -9.28
C ALA A 256 -8.14 4.51 -10.41
N LEU A 257 -9.12 4.31 -11.30
CA LEU A 257 -8.99 3.41 -12.45
C LEU A 257 -7.93 3.91 -13.45
N LYS A 258 -7.85 5.23 -13.68
CA LYS A 258 -6.78 5.83 -14.50
C LYS A 258 -5.41 5.54 -13.90
N CYS A 259 -5.22 5.73 -12.60
CA CYS A 259 -3.95 5.41 -11.92
C CYS A 259 -3.58 3.93 -12.11
N PHE A 260 -4.53 3.02 -11.89
CA PHE A 260 -4.36 1.58 -12.10
C PHE A 260 -3.86 1.26 -13.52
N ASN A 261 -4.50 1.85 -14.53
CA ASN A 261 -4.14 1.64 -15.94
C ASN A 261 -2.79 2.27 -16.32
N ILE A 262 -2.48 3.47 -15.81
CA ILE A 262 -1.19 4.16 -16.04
C ILE A 262 -0.03 3.31 -15.54
N PHE A 263 -0.18 2.67 -14.38
CA PHE A 263 0.82 1.75 -13.83
C PHE A 263 0.85 0.39 -14.56
N GLY A 264 -0.12 0.10 -15.42
CA GLY A 264 -0.25 -1.19 -16.08
C GLY A 264 -0.53 -2.32 -15.09
N LEU A 265 -1.24 -2.03 -14.00
CA LEU A 265 -1.53 -3.04 -12.98
C LEU A 265 -2.52 -4.08 -13.52
N HIS A 266 -2.39 -5.28 -13.01
CA HIS A 266 -3.24 -6.40 -13.38
C HIS A 266 -3.58 -7.30 -12.17
N SER A 267 -3.23 -6.83 -10.98
CA SER A 267 -3.54 -7.43 -9.70
C SER A 267 -4.32 -6.45 -8.83
N TYR A 268 -4.69 -6.89 -7.63
CA TYR A 268 -5.37 -6.03 -6.68
C TYR A 268 -4.53 -4.81 -6.31
N ALA A 269 -5.20 -3.68 -6.11
CA ALA A 269 -4.55 -2.43 -5.78
C ALA A 269 -5.47 -1.52 -4.97
N ARG A 270 -4.88 -0.50 -4.34
CA ARG A 270 -5.61 0.57 -3.66
C ARG A 270 -4.99 1.92 -4.01
N VAL A 271 -5.84 2.87 -4.35
CA VAL A 271 -5.43 4.25 -4.59
C VAL A 271 -5.90 5.11 -3.43
N ASP A 272 -4.96 5.76 -2.76
CA ASP A 272 -5.24 6.66 -1.65
C ASP A 272 -5.16 8.11 -2.14
N MET A 273 -6.17 8.92 -1.80
CA MET A 273 -6.27 10.30 -2.30
C MET A 273 -6.89 11.25 -1.29
N ARG A 274 -6.47 12.52 -1.38
CA ARG A 274 -7.14 13.63 -0.72
C ARG A 274 -8.14 14.26 -1.69
N TYR A 275 -9.27 14.69 -1.16
CA TYR A 275 -10.32 15.34 -1.91
C TYR A 275 -10.58 16.73 -1.36
N ASN A 276 -10.25 17.74 -2.14
CA ASN A 276 -10.39 19.14 -1.78
C ASN A 276 -11.05 19.91 -2.92
N ASP A 277 -12.02 20.75 -2.61
CA ASP A 277 -12.74 21.59 -3.58
C ASP A 277 -13.16 20.80 -4.84
N HIS A 278 -13.82 19.66 -4.64
CA HIS A 278 -14.29 18.75 -5.69
C HIS A 278 -13.18 18.13 -6.57
N THR A 279 -11.93 18.16 -6.09
CA THR A 279 -10.76 17.71 -6.85
C THR A 279 -10.01 16.59 -6.09
N PRO A 280 -9.82 15.41 -6.70
CA PRO A 280 -9.01 14.34 -6.12
C PRO A 280 -7.51 14.57 -6.39
N TYR A 281 -6.71 14.55 -5.34
CA TYR A 281 -5.24 14.56 -5.37
C TYR A 281 -4.72 13.20 -4.95
N VAL A 282 -4.07 12.48 -5.84
CA VAL A 282 -3.55 11.14 -5.55
C VAL A 282 -2.32 11.24 -4.67
N LEU A 283 -2.40 10.61 -3.49
CA LEU A 283 -1.30 10.55 -2.53
C LEU A 283 -0.33 9.42 -2.88
N GLU A 284 -0.90 8.22 -3.14
CA GLU A 284 -0.14 7.04 -3.55
C GLU A 284 -1.04 6.02 -4.24
N ILE A 285 -0.42 5.13 -5.01
CA ILE A 285 -1.01 3.89 -5.48
C ILE A 285 -0.31 2.73 -4.79
N ASN A 286 -1.10 1.96 -4.03
CA ASN A 286 -0.62 0.80 -3.31
C ASN A 286 -0.93 -0.46 -4.11
N GLN A 287 0.12 -1.11 -4.59
CA GLN A 287 0.04 -2.30 -5.47
C GLN A 287 -0.03 -3.60 -4.68
N ASN A 288 0.08 -3.51 -3.37
CA ASN A 288 -0.05 -4.60 -2.43
C ASN A 288 -0.69 -4.09 -1.14
N PRO A 289 -1.95 -3.63 -1.21
CA PRO A 289 -2.64 -3.22 0.01
C PRO A 289 -2.77 -4.40 0.95
N SER A 290 -2.70 -4.15 2.26
CA SER A 290 -2.94 -5.19 3.26
C SER A 290 -4.29 -5.85 3.01
N ILE A 291 -4.28 -7.18 3.03
CA ILE A 291 -5.47 -8.04 2.94
C ILE A 291 -5.65 -8.85 4.23
N ASN A 292 -5.30 -8.27 5.38
CA ASN A 292 -5.53 -8.88 6.68
C ASN A 292 -7.03 -9.09 6.92
N GLU A 293 -7.39 -10.33 7.30
CA GLU A 293 -8.78 -10.77 7.51
C GLU A 293 -9.54 -9.90 8.53
N THR A 294 -8.85 -9.28 9.49
CA THR A 294 -9.51 -8.67 10.66
C THR A 294 -9.51 -7.14 10.67
N GLY A 295 -9.06 -6.46 9.63
CA GLY A 295 -9.02 -4.99 9.74
C GLY A 295 -8.46 -4.22 8.57
N SER A 296 -8.18 -4.83 7.43
CA SER A 296 -7.67 -4.08 6.29
C SER A 296 -8.79 -3.37 5.52
N GLY A 297 -8.53 -2.12 5.12
CA GLY A 297 -9.49 -1.36 4.31
C GLY A 297 -9.82 -2.02 2.97
N TYR A 298 -8.89 -2.79 2.38
CA TYR A 298 -9.17 -3.55 1.17
C TYR A 298 -10.22 -4.66 1.41
N VAL A 299 -10.06 -5.44 2.50
CA VAL A 299 -11.01 -6.49 2.88
C VAL A 299 -12.38 -5.90 3.18
N HIS A 300 -12.45 -4.80 3.93
CA HIS A 300 -13.71 -4.10 4.19
C HIS A 300 -14.39 -3.60 2.91
N SER A 301 -13.62 -3.12 1.91
CA SER A 301 -14.20 -2.77 0.61
C SER A 301 -14.77 -3.99 -0.12
N CYS A 302 -14.12 -5.17 -0.05
CA CYS A 302 -14.64 -6.42 -0.59
C CYS A 302 -15.93 -6.86 0.12
N GLU A 303 -15.95 -6.81 1.45
CA GLU A 303 -17.14 -7.16 2.26
C GLU A 303 -18.34 -6.25 1.94
N ASN A 304 -18.10 -4.94 1.81
CA ASN A 304 -19.14 -3.98 1.39
C ASN A 304 -19.57 -4.17 -0.08
N HIS A 305 -18.75 -4.83 -0.89
CA HIS A 305 -19.11 -5.28 -2.24
C HIS A 305 -19.90 -6.60 -2.25
N GLY A 306 -20.00 -7.28 -1.11
CA GLY A 306 -20.70 -8.55 -0.96
C GLY A 306 -19.80 -9.78 -1.09
N LEU A 307 -18.48 -9.63 -1.06
CA LEU A 307 -17.52 -10.73 -1.08
C LEU A 307 -17.00 -11.00 0.33
N ASN A 308 -17.13 -12.23 0.81
CA ASN A 308 -16.44 -12.63 2.03
C ASN A 308 -14.95 -12.89 1.78
N TYR A 309 -14.18 -13.04 2.86
CA TYR A 309 -12.72 -13.17 2.77
C TYR A 309 -12.28 -14.38 1.90
N THR A 310 -12.97 -15.52 2.00
CA THR A 310 -12.65 -16.71 1.19
C THR A 310 -12.87 -16.44 -0.30
N GLU A 311 -14.00 -15.83 -0.66
CA GLU A 311 -14.33 -15.47 -2.04
C GLU A 311 -13.35 -14.44 -2.62
N MET A 312 -12.91 -13.48 -1.80
CA MET A 312 -11.86 -12.55 -2.19
C MET A 312 -10.53 -13.27 -2.50
N ILE A 313 -10.08 -14.16 -1.61
CA ILE A 313 -8.83 -14.94 -1.81
C ILE A 313 -8.93 -15.80 -3.06
N GLU A 314 -10.07 -16.45 -3.30
CA GLU A 314 -10.33 -17.25 -4.50
C GLU A 314 -10.27 -16.40 -5.76
N ALA A 315 -10.92 -15.23 -5.78
CA ALA A 315 -10.90 -14.31 -6.92
C ALA A 315 -9.49 -13.83 -7.27
N LEU A 316 -8.66 -13.52 -6.26
CA LEU A 316 -7.27 -13.13 -6.46
C LEU A 316 -6.42 -14.28 -7.03
N LEU A 317 -6.62 -15.49 -6.52
CA LEU A 317 -5.93 -16.68 -7.01
C LEU A 317 -6.31 -17.02 -8.45
N GLU A 318 -7.60 -17.00 -8.77
CA GLU A 318 -8.11 -17.25 -10.13
C GLU A 318 -7.59 -16.22 -11.13
N ASN A 319 -7.56 -14.94 -10.75
CA ASN A 319 -6.97 -13.90 -11.58
C ASN A 319 -5.49 -14.17 -11.88
N ALA A 320 -4.72 -14.61 -10.89
CA ALA A 320 -3.31 -14.98 -11.08
C ALA A 320 -3.16 -16.17 -12.05
N ALA A 321 -3.93 -17.24 -11.85
CA ALA A 321 -3.88 -18.43 -12.68
C ALA A 321 -4.27 -18.16 -14.15
N GLN A 322 -5.25 -17.29 -14.40
CA GLN A 322 -5.74 -16.96 -15.75
C GLN A 322 -4.77 -16.10 -16.56
N ARG A 323 -3.92 -15.30 -15.93
CA ARG A 323 -2.96 -14.41 -16.62
C ARG A 323 -1.81 -15.13 -17.31
N HIS A 324 -1.55 -16.37 -16.94
CA HIS A 324 -0.50 -17.22 -17.52
C HIS A 324 -1.00 -18.22 -18.58
N GLN A 325 -2.32 -18.26 -18.84
CA GLN A 325 -2.92 -19.02 -19.93
C GLN A 325 -3.04 -18.17 -21.19
#